data_cd33180ed85cc48d3fef6b9203b2367f
#
_entry.id   cd33180ed85cc48d3fef6b9203b2367f
#
_cell.length_a   1.000
_cell.length_b   1.000
_cell.length_c   1.000
_cell.angle_alpha   90.00
_cell.angle_beta   90.00
_cell.angle_gamma   90.00
#
_symmetry.space_group_name_H-M   'P 1'
#
loop_
_entity.id
_entity.type
_entity.pdbx_description
1 polymer ?
#
loop_
_entity_poly.entity_id
_entity_poly.type
_entity_poly.pdbx_seq_one_letter_code
_entity_poly.pdbx_strand_id
1 'polypeptide(L)'
;MHVASPIPVNAPKHEDDLIVPAREGTLRAARDANVKRVVLTSSCGAVYYGHPPQKGPFDETSWTILNSDLTAYVKSKAIAERAAWDFIAGEGRGLDLSVVNPAGIFGPVLAPDYSSSVELIKRLMNGMPGAPRIYFGVVDARDVADLHLRAMTHPSAKGERFIAVSGDSISMVEIARMLRSRLGVSARRVPRFQLPDWLVRLAAKRDPSVRQLLPLIGKIRNATSEKARRVLGWSPRSNEEALVDTAESLIRFGILKP
;
A
#
# COMPACT_ATOMS: atom_id res chain seq x y z
N MET A 1 8.25 -13.94 -9.77
CA MET A 1 7.65 -12.82 -9.01
C MET A 1 7.83 -11.53 -9.79
N HIS A 2 6.77 -10.75 -9.98
CA HIS A 2 6.82 -9.44 -10.65
C HIS A 2 6.38 -8.36 -9.67
N VAL A 3 7.31 -7.51 -9.25
CA VAL A 3 7.10 -6.44 -8.26
C VAL A 3 7.32 -5.05 -8.84
N ALA A 4 7.85 -4.95 -10.05
CA ALA A 4 8.22 -3.68 -10.67
C ALA A 4 6.98 -2.91 -11.16
N SER A 5 6.87 -1.66 -10.73
CA SER A 5 5.88 -0.70 -11.22
C SER A 5 6.38 0.70 -10.86
N PRO A 6 6.25 1.70 -11.73
CA PRO A 6 6.65 3.06 -11.40
C PRO A 6 5.82 3.61 -10.23
N ILE A 7 6.51 4.14 -9.23
CA ILE A 7 5.91 4.87 -8.10
C ILE A 7 6.66 6.19 -7.99
N PRO A 8 6.22 7.25 -8.66
CA PRO A 8 6.89 8.53 -8.62
C PRO A 8 6.67 9.22 -7.27
N VAL A 9 7.67 9.95 -6.82
CA VAL A 9 7.60 10.79 -5.61
C VAL A 9 6.62 11.96 -5.83
N ASN A 10 6.55 12.48 -7.05
CA ASN A 10 5.65 13.57 -7.44
C ASN A 10 4.54 13.07 -8.35
N ALA A 11 3.43 13.81 -8.42
CA ALA A 11 2.37 13.51 -9.37
C ALA A 11 2.93 13.53 -10.80
N PRO A 12 2.57 12.53 -11.65
CA PRO A 12 3.01 12.51 -13.04
C PRO A 12 2.40 13.67 -13.82
N LYS A 13 3.04 14.08 -14.91
CA LYS A 13 2.50 15.13 -15.81
C LYS A 13 1.25 14.61 -16.54
N HIS A 14 1.28 13.35 -16.95
CA HIS A 14 0.16 12.64 -17.58
C HIS A 14 -0.10 11.32 -16.83
N GLU A 15 -1.36 10.91 -16.74
CA GLU A 15 -1.72 9.63 -16.09
C GLU A 15 -1.06 8.44 -16.77
N ASP A 16 -0.89 8.50 -18.09
CA ASP A 16 -0.26 7.45 -18.90
C ASP A 16 1.22 7.23 -18.57
N ASP A 17 1.90 8.21 -17.97
CA ASP A 17 3.28 8.05 -17.49
C ASP A 17 3.39 6.92 -16.42
N LEU A 18 2.27 6.60 -15.77
CA LEU A 18 2.17 5.50 -14.80
C LEU A 18 1.38 4.31 -15.34
N ILE A 19 0.27 4.57 -16.02
CA ILE A 19 -0.66 3.52 -16.47
C ILE A 19 0.01 2.62 -17.52
N VAL A 20 0.61 3.21 -18.54
CA VAL A 20 1.21 2.44 -19.64
C VAL A 20 2.38 1.57 -19.15
N PRO A 21 3.39 2.07 -18.46
CA PRO A 21 4.49 1.22 -17.96
C PRO A 21 4.03 0.12 -16.99
N ALA A 22 3.03 0.40 -16.14
CA ALA A 22 2.51 -0.59 -15.21
C ALA A 22 1.80 -1.73 -15.94
N ARG A 23 0.95 -1.41 -16.91
CA ARG A 23 0.25 -2.39 -17.75
C ARG A 23 1.22 -3.19 -18.61
N GLU A 24 2.02 -2.51 -19.41
CA GLU A 24 2.93 -3.16 -20.37
C GLU A 24 4.02 -3.98 -19.68
N GLY A 25 4.57 -3.47 -18.57
CA GLY A 25 5.54 -4.21 -17.75
C GLY A 25 4.96 -5.50 -17.19
N THR A 26 3.71 -5.45 -16.72
CA THR A 26 2.99 -6.64 -16.23
C THR A 26 2.74 -7.64 -17.35
N LEU A 27 2.27 -7.20 -18.54
CA LEU A 27 2.02 -8.06 -19.68
C LEU A 27 3.32 -8.68 -20.22
N ARG A 28 4.41 -7.91 -20.31
CA ARG A 28 5.72 -8.45 -20.73
C ARG A 28 6.20 -9.52 -19.76
N ALA A 29 6.16 -9.25 -18.46
CA ALA A 29 6.54 -10.24 -17.45
C ALA A 29 5.72 -11.54 -17.58
N ALA A 30 4.43 -11.45 -17.92
CA ALA A 30 3.59 -12.62 -18.14
C ALA A 30 3.89 -13.36 -19.46
N ARG A 31 4.15 -12.64 -20.55
CA ARG A 31 4.40 -13.21 -21.89
C ARG A 31 5.76 -13.89 -22.00
N ASP A 32 6.80 -13.21 -21.50
CA ASP A 32 8.20 -13.59 -21.73
C ASP A 32 8.71 -14.60 -20.70
N ALA A 33 7.98 -14.78 -19.60
CA ALA A 33 8.34 -15.70 -18.55
C ALA A 33 8.01 -17.15 -18.96
N ASN A 34 9.01 -17.92 -19.34
CA ASN A 34 8.86 -19.38 -19.52
C ASN A 34 8.77 -20.07 -18.15
N VAL A 35 7.74 -19.74 -17.37
CA VAL A 35 7.48 -20.23 -16.02
C VAL A 35 6.08 -20.80 -15.89
N LYS A 36 5.86 -21.63 -14.87
CA LYS A 36 4.54 -22.22 -14.61
C LYS A 36 3.56 -21.23 -13.98
N ARG A 37 4.07 -20.30 -13.15
CA ARG A 37 3.26 -19.33 -12.40
C ARG A 37 3.94 -17.98 -12.31
N VAL A 38 3.14 -16.93 -12.47
CA VAL A 38 3.51 -15.53 -12.14
C VAL A 38 2.80 -15.14 -10.84
N VAL A 39 3.55 -14.54 -9.91
CA VAL A 39 2.98 -13.84 -8.76
C VAL A 39 3.16 -12.35 -8.97
N LEU A 40 2.05 -11.64 -9.13
CA LEU A 40 2.01 -10.21 -9.37
C LEU A 40 1.82 -9.44 -8.07
N THR A 41 2.70 -8.47 -7.81
CA THR A 41 2.46 -7.47 -6.76
C THR A 41 1.59 -6.36 -7.30
N SER A 42 0.30 -6.41 -7.00
CA SER A 42 -0.64 -5.34 -7.26
C SER A 42 -0.71 -4.36 -6.06
N SER A 43 -1.89 -3.97 -5.64
CA SER A 43 -2.12 -3.07 -4.50
C SER A 43 -3.58 -3.14 -4.06
N CYS A 44 -3.86 -2.82 -2.81
CA CYS A 44 -5.21 -2.44 -2.39
C CYS A 44 -5.77 -1.26 -3.19
N GLY A 45 -4.92 -0.53 -3.91
CA GLY A 45 -5.33 0.43 -4.95
C GLY A 45 -6.19 -0.17 -6.06
N ALA A 46 -6.09 -1.47 -6.32
CA ALA A 46 -6.94 -2.18 -7.28
C ALA A 46 -8.23 -2.74 -6.65
N VAL A 47 -8.41 -2.60 -5.33
CA VAL A 47 -9.50 -3.25 -4.58
C VAL A 47 -10.60 -2.28 -4.16
N TYR A 48 -10.29 -1.22 -3.41
CA TYR A 48 -11.30 -0.53 -2.59
C TYR A 48 -11.53 0.96 -2.91
N TYR A 49 -11.00 1.49 -4.00
CA TYR A 49 -11.24 2.89 -4.38
C TYR A 49 -12.48 3.06 -5.26
N GLY A 50 -13.04 4.26 -5.24
CA GLY A 50 -14.22 4.63 -6.03
C GLY A 50 -15.56 4.12 -5.48
N HIS A 51 -15.55 3.32 -4.42
CA HIS A 51 -16.78 2.82 -3.80
C HIS A 51 -17.43 3.85 -2.88
N PRO A 52 -18.76 3.81 -2.76
CA PRO A 52 -19.46 4.51 -1.69
C PRO A 52 -19.06 3.91 -0.33
N PRO A 53 -19.31 4.63 0.79
CA PRO A 53 -19.12 4.08 2.12
C PRO A 53 -19.88 2.76 2.30
N GLN A 54 -19.21 1.74 2.84
CA GLN A 54 -19.81 0.43 3.13
C GLN A 54 -19.57 0.00 4.58
N LYS A 55 -20.41 -0.90 5.11
CA LYS A 55 -20.33 -1.33 6.52
C LYS A 55 -19.27 -2.38 6.80
N GLY A 56 -18.93 -3.23 5.83
CA GLY A 56 -17.96 -4.32 5.98
C GLY A 56 -16.61 -3.98 5.36
N PRO A 57 -15.57 -4.79 5.65
CA PRO A 57 -14.30 -4.67 4.99
C PRO A 57 -14.39 -5.11 3.52
N PHE A 58 -13.52 -4.54 2.69
CA PHE A 58 -13.32 -5.01 1.32
C PHE A 58 -12.56 -6.34 1.34
N ASP A 59 -12.94 -7.22 0.43
CA ASP A 59 -12.30 -8.51 0.19
C ASP A 59 -11.80 -8.64 -1.25
N GLU A 60 -11.30 -9.82 -1.60
CA GLU A 60 -10.75 -10.11 -2.91
C GLU A 60 -11.76 -10.13 -4.06
N THR A 61 -13.06 -10.11 -3.78
CA THR A 61 -14.11 -9.97 -4.81
C THR A 61 -14.27 -8.53 -5.26
N SER A 62 -13.82 -7.59 -4.44
CA SER A 62 -13.94 -6.16 -4.68
C SER A 62 -12.93 -5.66 -5.73
N TRP A 63 -13.38 -4.76 -6.59
CA TRP A 63 -12.54 -4.08 -7.57
C TRP A 63 -12.73 -2.58 -7.52
N THR A 64 -11.65 -1.84 -7.54
CA THR A 64 -11.68 -0.38 -7.67
C THR A 64 -12.56 0.05 -8.84
N ILE A 65 -13.50 0.95 -8.58
CA ILE A 65 -14.37 1.58 -9.57
C ILE A 65 -13.63 2.78 -10.14
N LEU A 66 -13.18 2.65 -11.40
CA LEU A 66 -12.43 3.70 -12.07
C LEU A 66 -13.30 4.94 -12.33
N ASN A 67 -12.87 6.09 -11.87
CA ASN A 67 -13.50 7.39 -12.10
C ASN A 67 -12.43 8.51 -12.16
N SER A 68 -12.85 9.74 -12.48
CA SER A 68 -11.97 10.91 -12.60
C SER A 68 -11.26 11.31 -11.31
N ASP A 69 -11.84 11.00 -10.15
CA ASP A 69 -11.35 11.47 -8.85
C ASP A 69 -10.21 10.63 -8.29
N LEU A 70 -9.86 9.52 -8.96
CA LEU A 70 -8.78 8.65 -8.55
C LEU A 70 -7.42 9.16 -9.01
N THR A 71 -6.42 8.95 -8.17
CA THR A 71 -5.03 9.26 -8.56
C THR A 71 -4.55 8.34 -9.70
N ALA A 72 -3.62 8.82 -10.51
CA ALA A 72 -3.00 8.06 -11.58
C ALA A 72 -2.41 6.73 -11.08
N TYR A 73 -1.84 6.73 -9.85
CA TYR A 73 -1.33 5.51 -9.22
C TYR A 73 -2.44 4.47 -8.98
N VAL A 74 -3.57 4.86 -8.40
CA VAL A 74 -4.69 3.94 -8.15
C VAL A 74 -5.23 3.38 -9.47
N LYS A 75 -5.40 4.23 -10.48
CA LYS A 75 -5.80 3.82 -11.82
C LYS A 75 -4.80 2.83 -12.43
N SER A 76 -3.50 3.13 -12.36
CA SER A 76 -2.44 2.27 -12.92
C SER A 76 -2.45 0.87 -12.32
N LYS A 77 -2.64 0.75 -11.00
CA LYS A 77 -2.71 -0.56 -10.33
C LYS A 77 -3.95 -1.36 -10.72
N ALA A 78 -5.11 -0.72 -10.75
CA ALA A 78 -6.35 -1.39 -11.15
C ALA A 78 -6.32 -1.85 -12.62
N ILE A 79 -5.81 -1.00 -13.53
CA ILE A 79 -5.72 -1.31 -14.95
C ILE A 79 -4.69 -2.41 -15.21
N ALA A 80 -3.50 -2.33 -14.59
CA ALA A 80 -2.46 -3.34 -14.77
C ALA A 80 -2.88 -4.72 -14.25
N GLU A 81 -3.56 -4.77 -13.12
CA GLU A 81 -4.05 -6.04 -12.58
C GLU A 81 -5.16 -6.65 -13.45
N ARG A 82 -6.13 -5.85 -13.90
CA ARG A 82 -7.16 -6.32 -14.83
C ARG A 82 -6.54 -6.85 -16.12
N ALA A 83 -5.60 -6.11 -16.72
CA ALA A 83 -4.90 -6.54 -17.92
C ALA A 83 -4.16 -7.88 -17.75
N ALA A 84 -3.60 -8.14 -16.56
CA ALA A 84 -2.98 -9.44 -16.26
C ALA A 84 -4.02 -10.57 -16.26
N TRP A 85 -5.17 -10.37 -15.64
CA TRP A 85 -6.26 -11.35 -15.62
C TRP A 85 -6.84 -11.59 -17.02
N ASP A 86 -7.06 -10.55 -17.81
CA ASP A 86 -7.56 -10.64 -19.19
C ASP A 86 -6.58 -11.41 -20.06
N PHE A 87 -5.26 -11.16 -19.91
CA PHE A 87 -4.22 -11.91 -20.62
C PHE A 87 -4.25 -13.41 -20.26
N ILE A 88 -4.37 -13.75 -18.99
CA ILE A 88 -4.44 -15.16 -18.54
C ILE A 88 -5.70 -15.83 -19.11
N ALA A 89 -6.82 -15.14 -19.14
CA ALA A 89 -8.07 -15.69 -19.66
C ALA A 89 -8.03 -15.92 -21.20
N GLY A 90 -7.31 -15.08 -21.95
CA GLY A 90 -7.23 -15.15 -23.41
C GLY A 90 -5.97 -15.87 -23.92
N GLU A 91 -4.81 -15.25 -23.71
CA GLU A 91 -3.53 -15.66 -24.33
C GLU A 91 -2.63 -16.48 -23.41
N GLY A 92 -2.98 -16.64 -22.13
CA GLY A 92 -2.10 -17.15 -21.06
C GLY A 92 -1.59 -18.59 -21.21
N ARG A 93 -2.08 -19.38 -22.17
CA ARG A 93 -1.56 -20.71 -22.58
C ARG A 93 -1.19 -21.64 -21.42
N GLY A 94 -1.99 -21.67 -20.36
CA GLY A 94 -1.73 -22.50 -19.17
C GLY A 94 -0.79 -21.90 -18.13
N LEU A 95 -0.39 -20.64 -18.29
CA LEU A 95 0.32 -19.88 -17.26
C LEU A 95 -0.62 -19.62 -16.07
N ASP A 96 -0.15 -19.93 -14.87
CA ASP A 96 -0.88 -19.62 -13.64
C ASP A 96 -0.59 -18.17 -13.20
N LEU A 97 -1.61 -17.48 -12.73
CA LEU A 97 -1.48 -16.16 -12.08
C LEU A 97 -1.95 -16.24 -10.63
N SER A 98 -1.18 -15.65 -9.74
CA SER A 98 -1.60 -15.28 -8.39
C SER A 98 -1.32 -13.79 -8.18
N VAL A 99 -2.19 -13.09 -7.46
CA VAL A 99 -2.01 -11.66 -7.22
C VAL A 99 -1.99 -11.38 -5.73
N VAL A 100 -1.03 -10.59 -5.29
CA VAL A 100 -0.97 -10.05 -3.94
C VAL A 100 -1.31 -8.56 -3.99
N ASN A 101 -2.30 -8.15 -3.18
CA ASN A 101 -2.78 -6.77 -3.08
C ASN A 101 -2.38 -6.16 -1.72
N PRO A 102 -1.17 -5.66 -1.55
CA PRO A 102 -0.76 -5.05 -0.29
C PRO A 102 -1.47 -3.72 -0.02
N ALA A 103 -1.72 -3.45 1.26
CA ALA A 103 -2.00 -2.11 1.77
C ALA A 103 -0.71 -1.28 1.84
N GLY A 104 -0.62 -0.27 2.70
CA GLY A 104 0.62 0.47 2.92
C GLY A 104 1.70 -0.45 3.49
N ILE A 105 2.80 -0.62 2.76
CA ILE A 105 3.89 -1.50 3.18
C ILE A 105 4.85 -0.71 4.06
N PHE A 106 5.05 -1.21 5.29
CA PHE A 106 5.95 -0.70 6.30
C PHE A 106 6.93 -1.80 6.70
N GLY A 107 7.73 -1.57 7.73
CA GLY A 107 8.73 -2.53 8.22
C GLY A 107 10.15 -1.98 8.09
N PRO A 108 11.14 -2.73 8.58
CA PRO A 108 12.52 -2.25 8.59
C PRO A 108 13.06 -2.02 7.18
N VAL A 109 13.65 -0.83 6.95
CA VAL A 109 14.37 -0.53 5.72
C VAL A 109 15.70 -1.28 5.70
N LEU A 110 16.13 -1.69 4.51
CA LEU A 110 17.38 -2.42 4.31
C LEU A 110 18.52 -1.51 3.82
N ALA A 111 18.17 -0.32 3.36
CA ALA A 111 19.11 0.68 2.84
C ALA A 111 18.52 2.09 3.00
N PRO A 112 19.30 3.16 2.77
CA PRO A 112 18.80 4.53 2.78
C PRO A 112 17.81 4.86 1.67
N ASP A 113 17.59 3.98 0.70
CA ASP A 113 16.55 4.07 -0.32
C ASP A 113 15.28 3.39 0.17
N TYR A 114 14.16 4.12 0.22
CA TYR A 114 12.93 3.63 0.84
C TYR A 114 11.66 4.18 0.15
N SER A 115 10.55 3.48 0.39
CA SER A 115 9.25 3.74 -0.23
C SER A 115 8.52 4.98 0.31
N SER A 116 7.48 5.41 -0.40
CA SER A 116 6.58 6.49 0.03
C SER A 116 5.87 6.21 1.36
N SER A 117 5.60 4.94 1.69
CA SER A 117 5.02 4.57 3.00
C SER A 117 6.00 4.87 4.14
N VAL A 118 7.28 4.56 3.93
CA VAL A 118 8.34 4.83 4.91
C VAL A 118 8.56 6.35 5.06
N GLU A 119 8.44 7.13 3.97
CA GLU A 119 8.51 8.60 4.03
C GLU A 119 7.45 9.19 4.96
N LEU A 120 6.27 8.58 5.07
CA LEU A 120 5.25 8.99 6.04
C LEU A 120 5.79 8.92 7.48
N ILE A 121 6.43 7.80 7.86
CA ILE A 121 7.01 7.64 9.20
C ILE A 121 8.12 8.65 9.43
N LYS A 122 8.99 8.85 8.44
CA LYS A 122 10.04 9.86 8.51
C LYS A 122 9.48 11.27 8.72
N ARG A 123 8.43 11.65 8.02
CA ARG A 123 7.77 12.97 8.22
C ARG A 123 7.18 13.12 9.60
N LEU A 124 6.49 12.09 10.11
CA LEU A 124 5.98 12.10 11.48
C LEU A 124 7.10 12.27 12.50
N MET A 125 8.19 11.51 12.37
CA MET A 125 9.33 11.55 13.28
C MET A 125 10.10 12.86 13.22
N ASN A 126 10.21 13.50 12.07
CA ASN A 126 10.87 14.82 11.91
C ASN A 126 10.02 15.98 12.45
N GLY A 127 8.76 15.75 12.77
CA GLY A 127 7.85 16.75 13.31
C GLY A 127 6.95 17.39 12.26
N MET A 128 5.68 17.09 12.35
CA MET A 128 4.62 17.76 11.64
C MET A 128 3.85 18.64 12.62
N PRO A 129 3.22 19.74 12.17
CA PRO A 129 2.44 20.61 13.04
C PRO A 129 1.24 19.91 13.70
N GLY A 130 0.85 18.75 13.18
CA GLY A 130 -0.22 17.88 13.65
C GLY A 130 -0.49 16.77 12.65
N ALA A 131 -1.23 15.74 13.05
CA ALA A 131 -1.59 14.62 12.19
C ALA A 131 -2.91 14.88 11.47
N PRO A 132 -2.98 14.96 10.11
CA PRO A 132 -4.25 15.04 9.41
C PRO A 132 -5.10 13.79 9.62
N ARG A 133 -6.42 13.92 9.50
CA ARG A 133 -7.37 12.82 9.68
C ARG A 133 -7.40 11.90 8.45
N ILE A 134 -6.32 11.16 8.27
CA ILE A 134 -6.15 10.20 7.18
C ILE A 134 -5.92 8.81 7.80
N TYR A 135 -6.44 7.79 7.13
CA TYR A 135 -6.39 6.40 7.57
C TYR A 135 -5.62 5.56 6.58
N PHE A 136 -4.87 4.58 7.08
CA PHE A 136 -4.02 3.70 6.31
C PHE A 136 -4.25 2.24 6.70
N GLY A 137 -4.39 1.37 5.71
CA GLY A 137 -4.14 -0.05 5.92
C GLY A 137 -2.62 -0.27 6.02
N VAL A 138 -2.19 -1.15 6.88
CA VAL A 138 -0.78 -1.43 7.17
C VAL A 138 -0.48 -2.90 6.94
N VAL A 139 0.69 -3.20 6.42
CA VAL A 139 1.27 -4.54 6.37
C VAL A 139 2.79 -4.44 6.44
N ASP A 140 3.43 -5.42 7.08
CA ASP A 140 4.89 -5.50 7.15
C ASP A 140 5.48 -6.05 5.84
N ALA A 141 6.60 -5.47 5.40
CA ALA A 141 7.30 -5.90 4.18
C ALA A 141 7.74 -7.37 4.24
N ARG A 142 8.13 -7.85 5.44
CA ARG A 142 8.50 -9.26 5.67
C ARG A 142 7.33 -10.19 5.47
N ASP A 143 6.13 -9.77 5.88
CA ASP A 143 4.90 -10.55 5.74
C ASP A 143 4.36 -10.51 4.31
N VAL A 144 4.55 -9.39 3.61
CA VAL A 144 4.29 -9.31 2.16
C VAL A 144 5.20 -10.29 1.41
N ALA A 145 6.49 -10.35 1.76
CA ALA A 145 7.43 -11.31 1.14
C ALA A 145 7.02 -12.77 1.41
N ASP A 146 6.64 -13.10 2.67
CA ASP A 146 6.13 -14.43 3.02
C ASP A 146 4.87 -14.78 2.22
N LEU A 147 3.92 -13.84 2.09
CA LEU A 147 2.72 -14.07 1.30
C LEU A 147 3.02 -14.34 -0.18
N HIS A 148 4.01 -13.64 -0.76
CA HIS A 148 4.46 -13.90 -2.13
C HIS A 148 5.04 -15.30 -2.29
N LEU A 149 5.86 -15.77 -1.34
CA LEU A 149 6.42 -17.12 -1.35
C LEU A 149 5.32 -18.18 -1.26
N ARG A 150 4.34 -17.98 -0.37
CA ARG A 150 3.18 -18.86 -0.26
C ARG A 150 2.35 -18.88 -1.55
N ALA A 151 2.05 -17.70 -2.10
CA ALA A 151 1.30 -17.57 -3.36
C ALA A 151 2.05 -18.22 -4.55
N MET A 152 3.37 -18.26 -4.52
CA MET A 152 4.19 -18.91 -5.56
C MET A 152 4.12 -20.42 -5.51
N THR A 153 4.09 -21.00 -4.32
CA THR A 153 4.27 -22.45 -4.10
C THR A 153 2.98 -23.20 -3.78
N HIS A 154 2.01 -22.54 -3.13
CA HIS A 154 0.79 -23.23 -2.69
C HIS A 154 -0.14 -23.55 -3.87
N PRO A 155 -0.62 -24.80 -4.00
CA PRO A 155 -1.51 -25.19 -5.11
C PRO A 155 -2.79 -24.36 -5.19
N SER A 156 -3.43 -24.07 -4.05
CA SER A 156 -4.68 -23.30 -3.98
C SER A 156 -4.50 -21.79 -4.24
N ALA A 157 -3.28 -21.33 -4.54
CA ALA A 157 -3.06 -19.94 -4.92
C ALA A 157 -3.25 -19.70 -6.43
N LYS A 158 -3.41 -20.75 -7.22
CA LYS A 158 -3.65 -20.66 -8.66
C LYS A 158 -4.96 -19.93 -8.96
N GLY A 159 -4.90 -18.89 -9.77
CA GLY A 159 -6.08 -18.12 -10.18
C GLY A 159 -6.65 -17.24 -9.07
N GLU A 160 -5.88 -16.93 -8.02
CA GLU A 160 -6.38 -16.28 -6.82
C GLU A 160 -5.72 -14.93 -6.56
N ARG A 161 -6.51 -14.02 -5.95
CA ARG A 161 -6.06 -12.76 -5.38
C ARG A 161 -5.97 -12.89 -3.87
N PHE A 162 -5.01 -12.22 -3.24
CA PHE A 162 -4.82 -12.19 -1.80
C PHE A 162 -4.55 -10.77 -1.32
N ILE A 163 -5.41 -10.25 -0.47
CA ILE A 163 -5.20 -8.97 0.19
C ILE A 163 -4.20 -9.16 1.32
N ALA A 164 -3.19 -8.29 1.36
CA ALA A 164 -2.19 -8.26 2.41
C ALA A 164 -2.39 -7.03 3.30
N VAL A 165 -3.05 -7.24 4.44
CA VAL A 165 -3.29 -6.23 5.48
C VAL A 165 -3.20 -6.87 6.86
N SER A 166 -2.61 -6.17 7.82
CA SER A 166 -2.39 -6.69 9.18
C SER A 166 -3.61 -6.57 10.10
N GLY A 167 -4.59 -5.76 9.72
CA GLY A 167 -5.81 -5.50 10.49
C GLY A 167 -6.57 -4.30 9.92
N ASP A 168 -7.40 -3.68 10.74
CA ASP A 168 -8.15 -2.49 10.35
C ASP A 168 -7.23 -1.31 10.05
N SER A 169 -7.75 -0.40 9.21
CA SER A 169 -7.07 0.87 8.92
C SER A 169 -6.92 1.71 10.17
N ILE A 170 -5.74 2.26 10.38
CA ILE A 170 -5.41 3.12 11.52
C ILE A 170 -5.22 4.57 11.07
N SER A 171 -5.59 5.50 11.93
CA SER A 171 -5.42 6.94 11.67
C SER A 171 -3.97 7.38 11.86
N MET A 172 -3.58 8.45 11.19
CA MET A 172 -2.25 9.03 11.37
C MET A 172 -1.96 9.48 12.81
N VAL A 173 -2.98 9.89 13.56
CA VAL A 173 -2.81 10.24 14.98
C VAL A 173 -2.59 9.01 15.86
N GLU A 174 -3.19 7.87 15.53
CA GLU A 174 -2.91 6.59 16.21
C GLU A 174 -1.48 6.12 15.92
N ILE A 175 -1.03 6.21 14.66
CA ILE A 175 0.38 5.95 14.31
C ILE A 175 1.31 6.84 15.15
N ALA A 176 1.03 8.14 15.19
CA ALA A 176 1.82 9.10 15.98
C ALA A 176 1.84 8.72 17.48
N ARG A 177 0.72 8.25 18.03
CA ARG A 177 0.62 7.81 19.43
C ARG A 177 1.46 6.55 19.67
N MET A 178 1.38 5.55 18.79
CA MET A 178 2.18 4.33 18.85
C MET A 178 3.68 4.63 18.83
N LEU A 179 4.13 5.44 17.87
CA LEU A 179 5.55 5.83 17.77
C LEU A 179 6.04 6.53 19.05
N ARG A 180 5.26 7.45 19.60
CA ARG A 180 5.65 8.14 20.84
C ARG A 180 5.69 7.21 22.06
N SER A 181 4.73 6.31 22.17
CA SER A 181 4.66 5.33 23.27
C SER A 181 5.86 4.38 23.25
N ARG A 182 6.29 3.95 22.08
CA ARG A 182 7.33 2.92 21.92
C ARG A 182 8.73 3.48 21.84
N LEU A 183 8.92 4.65 21.23
CA LEU A 183 10.24 5.23 20.97
C LEU A 183 10.62 6.38 21.93
N GLY A 184 9.70 6.79 22.81
CA GLY A 184 9.99 7.74 23.87
C GLY A 184 10.67 9.04 23.38
N VAL A 185 11.89 9.30 23.85
CA VAL A 185 12.65 10.52 23.54
C VAL A 185 12.94 10.64 22.03
N SER A 186 13.18 9.54 21.32
CA SER A 186 13.44 9.54 19.88
C SER A 186 12.22 10.03 19.07
N ALA A 187 11.01 9.90 19.62
CA ALA A 187 9.77 10.36 19.01
C ALA A 187 9.26 11.70 19.57
N ARG A 188 10.10 12.50 20.24
CA ARG A 188 9.68 13.77 20.90
C ARG A 188 9.06 14.79 19.96
N ARG A 189 9.44 14.76 18.66
CA ARG A 189 8.93 15.65 17.60
C ARG A 189 7.63 15.15 16.96
N VAL A 190 7.25 13.91 17.18
CA VAL A 190 6.03 13.32 16.62
C VAL A 190 4.79 14.08 17.11
N PRO A 191 3.85 14.46 16.24
CA PRO A 191 2.69 15.25 16.61
C PRO A 191 1.83 14.56 17.69
N ARG A 192 1.24 15.38 18.56
CA ARG A 192 0.44 14.90 19.70
C ARG A 192 -1.06 14.93 19.45
N PHE A 193 -1.51 15.65 18.44
CA PHE A 193 -2.93 15.90 18.18
C PHE A 193 -3.25 15.78 16.71
N GLN A 194 -4.53 15.55 16.43
CA GLN A 194 -5.08 15.55 15.10
C GLN A 194 -5.34 16.99 14.63
N LEU A 195 -4.91 17.31 13.41
CA LEU A 195 -5.23 18.58 12.80
C LEU A 195 -6.72 18.63 12.45
N PRO A 196 -7.40 19.76 12.74
CA PRO A 196 -8.73 20.02 12.20
C PRO A 196 -8.71 20.05 10.66
N ASP A 197 -9.72 19.46 10.02
CA ASP A 197 -9.80 19.35 8.56
C ASP A 197 -9.74 20.70 7.86
N TRP A 198 -10.28 21.78 8.47
CA TRP A 198 -10.25 23.12 7.89
C TRP A 198 -8.82 23.70 7.77
N LEU A 199 -7.93 23.39 8.72
CA LEU A 199 -6.52 23.78 8.63
C LEU A 199 -5.81 23.05 7.48
N VAL A 200 -6.07 21.76 7.31
CA VAL A 200 -5.52 20.98 6.18
C VAL A 200 -6.02 21.54 4.85
N ARG A 201 -7.30 21.91 4.75
CA ARG A 201 -7.88 22.54 3.57
C ARG A 201 -7.27 23.91 3.29
N LEU A 202 -6.96 24.70 4.33
CA LEU A 202 -6.30 25.98 4.19
C LEU A 202 -4.86 25.82 3.68
N ALA A 203 -4.09 24.90 4.26
CA ALA A 203 -2.73 24.59 3.82
C ALA A 203 -2.69 24.11 2.36
N ALA A 204 -3.67 23.32 1.95
CA ALA A 204 -3.80 22.80 0.58
C ALA A 204 -3.97 23.89 -0.49
N LYS A 205 -4.37 25.12 -0.12
CA LYS A 205 -4.42 26.26 -1.06
C LYS A 205 -3.03 26.72 -1.48
N ARG A 206 -2.02 26.51 -0.63
CA ARG A 206 -0.65 26.97 -0.84
C ARG A 206 0.33 25.83 -1.17
N ASP A 207 0.03 24.60 -0.74
CA ASP A 207 0.91 23.46 -0.91
C ASP A 207 0.23 22.36 -1.76
N PRO A 208 0.71 22.14 -3.00
CA PRO A 208 0.19 21.08 -3.87
C PRO A 208 0.30 19.67 -3.28
N SER A 209 1.31 19.40 -2.43
CA SER A 209 1.46 18.08 -1.78
C SER A 209 0.37 17.84 -0.73
N VAL A 210 -0.03 18.89 0.00
CA VAL A 210 -1.16 18.82 0.94
C VAL A 210 -2.49 18.69 0.18
N ARG A 211 -2.60 19.32 -1.00
CA ARG A 211 -3.82 19.21 -1.84
C ARG A 211 -4.13 17.78 -2.24
N GLN A 212 -3.11 16.97 -2.51
CA GLN A 212 -3.27 15.54 -2.84
C GLN A 212 -3.87 14.71 -1.69
N LEU A 213 -3.78 15.18 -0.45
CA LEU A 213 -4.34 14.51 0.71
C LEU A 213 -5.84 14.76 0.90
N LEU A 214 -6.39 15.84 0.31
CA LEU A 214 -7.80 16.23 0.52
C LEU A 214 -8.80 15.11 0.19
N PRO A 215 -8.66 14.33 -0.89
CA PRO A 215 -9.57 13.23 -1.19
C PRO A 215 -9.53 12.09 -0.17
N LEU A 216 -8.49 12.03 0.68
CA LEU A 216 -8.28 10.96 1.66
C LEU A 216 -8.82 11.31 3.04
N ILE A 217 -9.07 12.60 3.31
CA ILE A 217 -9.47 13.07 4.63
C ILE A 217 -10.76 12.39 5.08
N GLY A 218 -10.70 11.74 6.24
CA GLY A 218 -11.84 11.09 6.90
C GLY A 218 -12.34 9.81 6.24
N LYS A 219 -11.73 9.36 5.15
CA LYS A 219 -12.15 8.14 4.46
C LYS A 219 -11.45 6.92 5.06
N ILE A 220 -12.22 6.05 5.69
CA ILE A 220 -11.79 4.75 6.19
C ILE A 220 -12.10 3.70 5.14
N ARG A 221 -11.12 2.85 4.82
CA ARG A 221 -11.27 1.73 3.89
C ARG A 221 -10.64 0.50 4.52
N ASN A 222 -11.45 -0.21 5.31
CA ASN A 222 -11.00 -1.48 5.85
C ASN A 222 -11.02 -2.55 4.78
N ALA A 223 -10.00 -3.39 4.77
CA ALA A 223 -9.93 -4.58 3.95
C ALA A 223 -9.60 -5.78 4.84
N THR A 224 -9.89 -6.98 4.37
CA THR A 224 -9.63 -8.20 5.12
C THR A 224 -8.62 -9.09 4.42
N SER A 225 -7.74 -9.70 5.19
CA SER A 225 -6.81 -10.74 4.75
C SER A 225 -7.28 -12.15 5.12
N GLU A 226 -8.56 -12.31 5.43
CA GLU A 226 -9.13 -13.59 5.88
C GLU A 226 -8.87 -14.73 4.88
N LYS A 227 -8.97 -14.46 3.59
CA LYS A 227 -8.67 -15.43 2.54
C LYS A 227 -7.21 -15.89 2.59
N ALA A 228 -6.25 -14.96 2.73
CA ALA A 228 -4.83 -15.30 2.85
C ALA A 228 -4.56 -16.16 4.10
N ARG A 229 -5.20 -15.83 5.21
CA ARG A 229 -5.10 -16.62 6.46
C ARG A 229 -5.66 -18.03 6.28
N ARG A 230 -6.88 -18.15 5.77
CA ARG A 230 -7.58 -19.42 5.63
C ARG A 230 -6.96 -20.33 4.57
N VAL A 231 -6.58 -19.79 3.40
CA VAL A 231 -6.13 -20.59 2.24
C VAL A 231 -4.63 -20.86 2.30
N LEU A 232 -3.82 -19.90 2.73
CA LEU A 232 -2.37 -19.99 2.70
C LEU A 232 -1.73 -20.13 4.09
N GLY A 233 -2.52 -20.12 5.18
CA GLY A 233 -2.00 -20.13 6.54
C GLY A 233 -1.15 -18.91 6.87
N TRP A 234 -1.39 -17.79 6.18
CA TRP A 234 -0.63 -16.55 6.36
C TRP A 234 -1.02 -15.83 7.65
N SER A 235 -0.05 -15.36 8.43
CA SER A 235 -0.28 -14.65 9.70
C SER A 235 0.67 -13.47 9.80
N PRO A 236 0.20 -12.24 9.51
CA PRO A 236 1.04 -11.06 9.54
C PRO A 236 1.30 -10.56 10.97
N ARG A 237 2.37 -9.80 11.11
CA ARG A 237 2.70 -8.99 12.28
C ARG A 237 1.64 -7.94 12.53
N SER A 238 1.63 -7.39 13.75
CA SER A 238 0.75 -6.28 14.09
C SER A 238 1.11 -4.99 13.36
N ASN A 239 0.13 -4.08 13.22
CA ASN A 239 0.36 -2.73 12.70
C ASN A 239 1.44 -2.00 13.53
N GLU A 240 1.40 -2.16 14.86
CA GLU A 240 2.36 -1.52 15.77
C GLU A 240 3.79 -1.98 15.50
N GLU A 241 4.01 -3.29 15.41
CA GLU A 241 5.33 -3.87 15.13
C GLU A 241 5.89 -3.36 13.80
N ALA A 242 5.11 -3.41 12.71
CA ALA A 242 5.53 -2.93 11.41
C ALA A 242 5.95 -1.45 11.43
N LEU A 243 5.18 -0.60 12.09
CA LEU A 243 5.43 0.85 12.14
C LEU A 243 6.62 1.22 13.04
N VAL A 244 6.74 0.56 14.19
CA VAL A 244 7.86 0.79 15.12
C VAL A 244 9.16 0.33 14.50
N ASP A 245 9.21 -0.89 13.94
CA ASP A 245 10.39 -1.42 13.25
C ASP A 245 10.83 -0.53 12.07
N THR A 246 9.86 0.09 11.37
CA THR A 246 10.18 1.09 10.34
C THR A 246 10.97 2.25 10.95
N ALA A 247 10.44 2.87 12.01
CA ALA A 247 11.05 4.04 12.63
C ALA A 247 12.42 3.71 13.25
N GLU A 248 12.55 2.57 13.93
CA GLU A 248 13.82 2.09 14.49
C GLU A 248 14.88 1.87 13.42
N SER A 249 14.50 1.30 12.28
CA SER A 249 15.44 1.10 11.17
C SER A 249 15.91 2.43 10.57
N LEU A 250 15.01 3.43 10.46
CA LEU A 250 15.38 4.77 10.01
C LEU A 250 16.37 5.47 10.96
N ILE A 251 16.20 5.27 12.28
CA ILE A 251 17.14 5.77 13.28
C ILE A 251 18.48 5.04 13.14
N ARG A 252 18.48 3.72 13.04
CA ARG A 252 19.68 2.88 12.90
C ARG A 252 20.52 3.26 11.67
N PHE A 253 19.88 3.61 10.55
CA PHE A 253 20.58 4.07 9.34
C PHE A 253 20.94 5.56 9.37
N GLY A 254 20.70 6.28 10.47
CA GLY A 254 21.03 7.70 10.60
C GLY A 254 20.15 8.63 9.73
N ILE A 255 19.06 8.11 9.17
CA ILE A 255 18.10 8.89 8.36
C ILE A 255 17.28 9.81 9.27
N LEU A 256 17.00 9.37 10.49
CA LEU A 256 16.40 10.15 11.56
C LEU A 256 17.42 10.39 12.65
N LYS A 257 17.53 11.64 13.09
CA LYS A 257 18.32 12.00 14.28
C LYS A 257 17.45 11.81 15.52
N PRO A 258 17.91 11.11 16.54
CA PRO A 258 17.20 10.89 17.80
C PRO A 258 16.87 12.19 18.54
#